data_1e096bf81283c2f1897670826dcf5e8b
#
_entry.id   1e096bf81283c2f1897670826dcf5e8b
#
_cell.length_a   1.000
_cell.length_b   1.000
_cell.length_c   1.000
_cell.angle_alpha   90.00
_cell.angle_beta   90.00
_cell.angle_gamma   90.00
#
_symmetry.space_group_name_H-M   'P 1'
#
loop_
_entity.id
_entity.type
_entity.pdbx_description
1 polymer ?
#
loop_
_entity_poly.entity_id
_entity_poly.type
_entity_poly.pdbx_seq_one_letter_code
_entity_poly.pdbx_strand_id
1 'polypeptide(L)'
;MNATTSLHPAAGLSALEARLREDLAWLELPAPSWVPARTSDGQRVLDVVIIGAGMAGLTASAELRLLGIDNQRLFDQAPAGQEGPWITYARMQTLRSPKQLTGPALRLPALTFRAWYEAQFGREQWRALYKIPRVQWMDYLRWYRRVLDLPVCNDTRVEKLQTRSDGLIELMLLRGAVKGSKDTRRETVLARHVVLATGREGLGGPYVPDVARDIPRHLRAHSSDPIDFAALRGKRVGVVGASASAFDNAASALEAGAGRVDLFVRRAALPRINKLTGIGSPGLVHGFANLPDAWKWRFLHYSAQTQAPPPRDSVLRVAAHAQAHLHLASPLTGLRHEGDTIVVDTPRGRYTLDYLIFATGFHSEIDTRDEFAPIAPHVRRWRDRFTPAAELPNEELASSPDLDRNFAFQERVPGACPALARIHCFNHAASLTHGKVAGDIPAISDGAQRLARAIAAMLFDADRDTHYAALQAFDTAELAGDEWGDADAAAGTVPADTPAL
;
A
#
# COMPACT_ATOMS: atom_id res chain seq x y z
N MET A 1 3.04 -1.46 49.24
CA MET A 1 1.71 -1.11 48.72
C MET A 1 1.93 -0.24 47.48
N ASN A 2 1.99 -0.85 46.29
CA ASN A 2 2.09 -0.10 45.04
C ASN A 2 0.68 -0.01 44.46
N ALA A 3 0.08 1.17 44.55
CA ALA A 3 -1.17 1.46 43.87
C ALA A 3 -0.96 1.35 42.36
N THR A 4 -1.41 0.26 41.78
CA THR A 4 -1.57 0.12 40.33
C THR A 4 -2.73 1.02 39.93
N THR A 5 -2.41 2.25 39.52
CA THR A 5 -3.37 3.14 38.87
C THR A 5 -3.82 2.48 37.58
N SER A 6 -4.98 1.85 37.58
CA SER A 6 -5.63 1.42 36.35
C SER A 6 -6.07 2.69 35.61
N LEU A 7 -5.26 3.15 34.68
CA LEU A 7 -5.64 4.21 33.75
C LEU A 7 -6.90 3.75 33.01
N HIS A 8 -7.96 4.52 33.07
CA HIS A 8 -9.11 4.33 32.19
C HIS A 8 -8.61 4.38 30.75
N PRO A 9 -8.99 3.44 29.86
CA PRO A 9 -8.49 3.36 28.49
C PRO A 9 -8.58 4.68 27.71
N ALA A 10 -9.64 5.45 27.91
CA ALA A 10 -9.83 6.76 27.29
C ALA A 10 -8.81 7.81 27.80
N ALA A 11 -8.47 7.79 29.09
CA ALA A 11 -7.48 8.70 29.67
C ALA A 11 -6.06 8.41 29.13
N GLY A 12 -5.72 7.12 28.95
CA GLY A 12 -4.43 6.71 28.39
C GLY A 12 -4.24 7.13 26.93
N LEU A 13 -5.29 7.01 26.12
CA LEU A 13 -5.24 7.42 24.71
C LEU A 13 -5.15 8.95 24.56
N SER A 14 -5.89 9.71 25.38
CA SER A 14 -5.82 11.18 25.38
C SER A 14 -4.43 11.69 25.78
N ALA A 15 -3.78 11.03 26.75
CA ALA A 15 -2.41 11.35 27.14
C ALA A 15 -1.41 11.05 26.02
N LEU A 16 -1.57 9.93 25.30
CA LEU A 16 -0.76 9.61 24.14
C LEU A 16 -0.92 10.65 23.03
N GLU A 17 -2.14 11.07 22.74
CA GLU A 17 -2.44 12.11 21.74
C GLU A 17 -1.88 13.49 22.13
N ALA A 18 -1.90 13.83 23.43
CA ALA A 18 -1.26 15.04 23.93
C ALA A 18 0.26 15.00 23.72
N ARG A 19 0.89 13.88 24.07
CA ARG A 19 2.32 13.66 23.83
C ARG A 19 2.67 13.74 22.35
N LEU A 20 1.87 13.12 21.46
CA LEU A 20 2.11 13.21 20.02
C LEU A 20 2.08 14.65 19.52
N ARG A 21 1.14 15.47 20.00
CA ARG A 21 1.08 16.89 19.64
C ARG A 21 2.31 17.66 20.13
N GLU A 22 2.80 17.35 21.33
CA GLU A 22 4.02 17.94 21.88
C GLU A 22 5.25 17.53 21.07
N ASP A 23 5.42 16.21 20.77
CA ASP A 23 6.49 15.68 19.94
C ASP A 23 6.52 16.37 18.56
N LEU A 24 5.35 16.55 17.92
CA LEU A 24 5.22 17.24 16.66
C LEU A 24 5.56 18.72 16.75
N ALA A 25 5.10 19.40 17.82
CA ALA A 25 5.40 20.83 18.05
C ALA A 25 6.91 21.07 18.23
N TRP A 26 7.62 20.21 18.96
CA TRP A 26 9.08 20.31 19.12
C TRP A 26 9.86 20.05 17.83
N LEU A 27 9.26 19.33 16.89
CA LEU A 27 9.84 19.08 15.56
C LEU A 27 9.37 20.10 14.52
N GLU A 28 8.59 21.11 14.93
CA GLU A 28 7.94 22.07 14.03
C GLU A 28 7.16 21.40 12.88
N LEU A 29 6.42 20.33 13.22
CA LEU A 29 5.64 19.54 12.27
C LEU A 29 4.14 19.65 12.53
N PRO A 30 3.30 19.70 11.48
CA PRO A 30 3.70 19.77 10.07
C PRO A 30 4.36 21.10 9.72
N ALA A 31 5.25 21.09 8.74
CA ALA A 31 5.79 22.32 8.20
C ALA A 31 4.65 23.22 7.64
N PRO A 32 4.81 24.56 7.66
CA PRO A 32 3.86 25.46 7.00
C PRO A 32 3.65 25.10 5.53
N SER A 33 2.44 25.38 5.01
CA SER A 33 2.14 25.17 3.58
C SER A 33 3.01 26.10 2.73
N TRP A 34 3.71 25.52 1.76
CA TRP A 34 4.65 26.24 0.91
C TRP A 34 4.37 26.08 -0.59
N VAL A 35 3.48 25.14 -0.97
CA VAL A 35 3.16 24.88 -2.37
C VAL A 35 2.20 25.94 -2.87
N PRO A 36 2.55 26.70 -3.96
CA PRO A 36 1.67 27.71 -4.52
C PRO A 36 0.35 27.13 -5.01
N ALA A 37 -0.77 27.77 -4.67
CA ALA A 37 -2.08 27.35 -5.14
C ALA A 37 -2.18 27.46 -6.66
N ARG A 38 -2.70 26.41 -7.31
CA ARG A 38 -2.91 26.35 -8.75
C ARG A 38 -4.38 26.17 -9.10
N THR A 39 -4.81 26.82 -10.17
CA THR A 39 -6.15 26.63 -10.78
C THR A 39 -5.99 26.28 -12.25
N SER A 40 -6.90 25.47 -12.78
CA SER A 40 -7.02 25.15 -14.21
C SER A 40 -8.51 24.96 -14.53
N ASP A 41 -8.96 25.51 -15.63
CA ASP A 41 -10.38 25.45 -16.08
C ASP A 41 -11.36 25.92 -14.99
N GLY A 42 -10.99 26.94 -14.21
CA GLY A 42 -11.81 27.46 -13.10
C GLY A 42 -11.89 26.55 -11.86
N GLN A 43 -11.15 25.43 -11.84
CA GLN A 43 -11.09 24.50 -10.73
C GLN A 43 -9.76 24.64 -9.97
N ARG A 44 -9.80 24.45 -8.64
CA ARG A 44 -8.58 24.30 -7.84
C ARG A 44 -7.93 22.95 -8.16
N VAL A 45 -6.66 22.98 -8.50
CA VAL A 45 -5.86 21.77 -8.72
C VAL A 45 -5.36 21.24 -7.39
N LEU A 46 -5.52 19.94 -7.13
CA LEU A 46 -4.90 19.28 -5.99
C LEU A 46 -3.41 19.07 -6.26
N ASP A 47 -2.57 19.29 -5.26
CA ASP A 47 -1.15 19.01 -5.40
C ASP A 47 -0.90 17.52 -5.47
N VAL A 48 -1.58 16.74 -4.61
CA VAL A 48 -1.49 15.27 -4.63
C VAL A 48 -2.86 14.64 -4.44
N VAL A 49 -3.18 13.70 -5.31
CA VAL A 49 -4.27 12.74 -5.11
C VAL A 49 -3.69 11.38 -4.77
N ILE A 50 -4.21 10.73 -3.73
CA ILE A 50 -3.84 9.36 -3.36
C ILE A 50 -5.05 8.46 -3.59
N ILE A 51 -4.86 7.39 -4.38
CA ILE A 51 -5.89 6.38 -4.65
C ILE A 51 -5.67 5.20 -3.71
N GLY A 52 -6.61 5.03 -2.78
CA GLY A 52 -6.55 4.05 -1.70
C GLY A 52 -6.14 4.66 -0.36
N ALA A 53 -6.98 4.47 0.66
CA ALA A 53 -6.77 4.96 2.03
C ALA A 53 -6.48 3.83 3.04
N GLY A 54 -5.95 2.71 2.57
CA GLY A 54 -5.35 1.69 3.42
C GLY A 54 -4.04 2.15 4.05
N MET A 55 -3.34 1.27 4.75
CA MET A 55 -2.08 1.59 5.43
C MET A 55 -1.09 2.39 4.55
N ALA A 56 -0.88 1.98 3.30
CA ALA A 56 0.07 2.64 2.40
C ALA A 56 -0.34 4.09 2.08
N GLY A 57 -1.61 4.30 1.73
CA GLY A 57 -2.14 5.63 1.43
C GLY A 57 -2.13 6.55 2.64
N LEU A 58 -2.55 6.06 3.81
CA LEU A 58 -2.49 6.83 5.06
C LEU A 58 -1.05 7.24 5.41
N THR A 59 -0.08 6.33 5.24
CA THR A 59 1.34 6.65 5.53
C THR A 59 1.92 7.66 4.54
N ALA A 60 1.61 7.52 3.24
CA ALA A 60 2.04 8.48 2.23
C ALA A 60 1.45 9.88 2.47
N SER A 61 0.14 9.94 2.77
CA SER A 61 -0.55 11.19 3.11
C SER A 61 0.05 11.87 4.34
N ALA A 62 0.34 11.09 5.38
CA ALA A 62 0.93 11.61 6.61
C ALA A 62 2.33 12.21 6.36
N GLU A 63 3.21 11.52 5.62
CA GLU A 63 4.53 12.06 5.26
C GLU A 63 4.43 13.33 4.40
N LEU A 64 3.50 13.39 3.44
CA LEU A 64 3.25 14.60 2.66
C LEU A 64 2.80 15.77 3.54
N ARG A 65 1.86 15.51 4.47
CA ARG A 65 1.39 16.52 5.41
C ARG A 65 2.51 17.06 6.30
N LEU A 66 3.39 16.17 6.81
CA LEU A 66 4.53 16.60 7.62
C LEU A 66 5.48 17.53 6.83
N LEU A 67 5.55 17.38 5.51
CA LEU A 67 6.33 18.24 4.62
C LEU A 67 5.60 19.53 4.19
N GLY A 68 4.43 19.86 4.75
CA GLY A 68 3.64 21.03 4.40
C GLY A 68 2.90 20.94 3.05
N ILE A 69 2.66 19.73 2.56
CA ILE A 69 1.87 19.48 1.34
C ILE A 69 0.46 19.07 1.78
N ASP A 70 -0.40 20.04 2.06
CA ASP A 70 -1.74 19.85 2.64
C ASP A 70 -2.87 19.91 1.63
N ASN A 71 -2.64 20.48 0.44
CA ASN A 71 -3.62 20.44 -0.64
C ASN A 71 -3.65 19.05 -1.30
N GLN A 72 -3.96 18.03 -0.51
CA GLN A 72 -4.05 16.63 -0.91
C GLN A 72 -5.41 16.04 -0.60
N ARG A 73 -5.77 14.94 -1.28
CA ARG A 73 -6.97 14.13 -0.99
C ARG A 73 -6.67 12.66 -1.22
N LEU A 74 -7.21 11.82 -0.32
CA LEU A 74 -7.23 10.37 -0.50
C LEU A 74 -8.64 9.96 -0.93
N PHE A 75 -8.74 9.15 -1.98
CA PHE A 75 -10.03 8.56 -2.39
C PHE A 75 -9.98 7.05 -2.16
N ASP A 76 -11.00 6.53 -1.46
CA ASP A 76 -11.17 5.10 -1.25
C ASP A 76 -12.61 4.69 -1.56
N GLN A 77 -12.77 3.58 -2.27
CA GLN A 77 -14.08 3.04 -2.61
C GLN A 77 -14.79 2.39 -1.42
N ALA A 78 -14.05 2.04 -0.37
CA ALA A 78 -14.61 1.43 0.82
C ALA A 78 -15.32 2.46 1.71
N PRO A 79 -16.33 2.04 2.48
CA PRO A 79 -16.90 2.83 3.56
C PRO A 79 -15.83 3.19 4.62
N ALA A 80 -16.07 4.29 5.32
CA ALA A 80 -15.14 4.76 6.35
C ALA A 80 -14.84 3.68 7.40
N GLY A 81 -13.57 3.46 7.65
CA GLY A 81 -13.10 2.45 8.60
C GLY A 81 -13.10 1.01 8.04
N GLN A 82 -13.31 0.82 6.73
CA GLN A 82 -13.22 -0.48 6.06
C GLN A 82 -12.16 -0.48 4.96
N GLU A 83 -11.28 0.49 4.94
CA GLU A 83 -10.21 0.62 3.96
C GLU A 83 -9.19 -0.52 4.09
N GLY A 84 -8.81 -1.08 2.96
CA GLY A 84 -7.86 -2.19 2.90
C GLY A 84 -8.45 -3.54 3.33
N PRO A 85 -7.60 -4.56 3.57
CA PRO A 85 -8.04 -5.95 3.70
C PRO A 85 -8.47 -6.36 5.12
N TRP A 86 -8.12 -5.57 6.15
CA TRP A 86 -8.03 -6.03 7.53
C TRP A 86 -9.33 -6.55 8.13
N ILE A 87 -10.46 -5.92 7.84
CA ILE A 87 -11.80 -6.34 8.29
C ILE A 87 -12.75 -6.71 7.15
N THR A 88 -12.24 -6.69 5.92
CA THR A 88 -12.99 -7.03 4.70
C THR A 88 -12.72 -8.48 4.29
N TYR A 89 -11.69 -8.71 3.46
CA TYR A 89 -11.41 -10.03 2.90
C TYR A 89 -10.23 -10.78 3.54
N ALA A 90 -9.44 -10.17 4.42
CA ALA A 90 -8.40 -10.90 5.15
C ALA A 90 -9.02 -11.85 6.20
N ARG A 91 -8.60 -13.10 6.21
CA ARG A 91 -9.15 -14.17 7.07
C ARG A 91 -8.19 -14.61 8.18
N MET A 92 -6.95 -14.04 8.23
CA MET A 92 -6.03 -14.26 9.33
C MET A 92 -6.60 -13.69 10.64
N GLN A 93 -6.33 -14.36 11.75
CA GLN A 93 -6.69 -13.85 13.08
C GLN A 93 -5.69 -12.78 13.56
N THR A 94 -4.40 -13.00 13.27
CA THR A 94 -3.32 -12.09 13.67
C THR A 94 -2.44 -11.75 12.47
N LEU A 95 -1.75 -10.62 12.56
CA LEU A 95 -0.74 -10.25 11.59
C LEU A 95 0.40 -11.29 11.56
N ARG A 96 0.98 -11.50 10.38
CA ARG A 96 2.15 -12.35 10.21
C ARG A 96 3.40 -11.73 10.87
N SER A 97 3.52 -10.41 10.75
CA SER A 97 4.66 -9.64 11.26
C SER A 97 4.78 -9.73 12.78
N PRO A 98 6.01 -9.74 13.34
CA PRO A 98 6.23 -9.59 14.76
C PRO A 98 5.60 -8.30 15.30
N LYS A 99 5.08 -8.34 16.54
CA LYS A 99 4.42 -7.17 17.15
C LYS A 99 5.34 -5.97 17.38
N GLN A 100 6.65 -6.19 17.36
CA GLN A 100 7.67 -5.15 17.59
C GLN A 100 7.91 -4.25 16.38
N LEU A 101 7.37 -4.58 15.20
CA LEU A 101 7.52 -3.75 14.01
C LEU A 101 6.78 -2.43 14.17
N THR A 102 7.44 -1.34 13.81
CA THR A 102 6.91 0.02 14.01
C THR A 102 5.79 0.38 13.05
N GLY A 103 5.77 -0.22 11.85
CA GLY A 103 4.73 0.06 10.84
C GLY A 103 4.74 1.53 10.37
N PRO A 104 3.55 2.15 10.21
CA PRO A 104 3.40 3.51 9.68
C PRO A 104 3.74 4.61 10.70
N ALA A 105 4.68 4.37 11.61
CA ALA A 105 4.94 5.25 12.76
C ALA A 105 5.72 6.54 12.42
N LEU A 106 6.17 6.76 11.18
CA LEU A 106 6.88 7.96 10.72
C LEU A 106 8.08 8.36 11.62
N ARG A 107 8.71 7.37 12.26
CA ARG A 107 9.79 7.55 13.26
C ARG A 107 9.36 8.28 14.55
N LEU A 108 8.06 8.47 14.76
CA LEU A 108 7.49 9.04 15.98
C LEU A 108 7.09 7.92 16.93
N PRO A 109 7.71 7.76 18.11
CA PRO A 109 7.38 6.68 19.05
C PRO A 109 5.92 6.67 19.46
N ALA A 110 5.31 7.85 19.60
CA ALA A 110 3.91 8.02 19.97
C ALA A 110 2.92 7.49 18.88
N LEU A 111 3.35 7.38 17.61
CA LEU A 111 2.54 6.83 16.52
C LEU A 111 2.65 5.32 16.35
N THR A 112 3.50 4.62 17.10
CA THR A 112 3.63 3.17 16.96
C THR A 112 2.36 2.43 17.42
N PHE A 113 2.07 1.28 16.80
CA PHE A 113 1.01 0.38 17.29
C PHE A 113 1.21 0.04 18.78
N ARG A 114 2.45 -0.14 19.21
CA ARG A 114 2.77 -0.42 20.60
C ARG A 114 2.32 0.71 21.52
N ALA A 115 2.61 1.96 21.20
CA ALA A 115 2.19 3.11 22.03
C ALA A 115 0.67 3.19 22.11
N TRP A 116 -0.02 3.04 20.98
CA TRP A 116 -1.48 2.99 20.89
C TRP A 116 -2.08 1.85 21.72
N TYR A 117 -1.47 0.66 21.66
CA TYR A 117 -1.92 -0.50 22.41
C TYR A 117 -1.69 -0.33 23.92
N GLU A 118 -0.46 0.05 24.33
CA GLU A 118 -0.12 0.25 25.73
C GLU A 118 -0.95 1.36 26.40
N ALA A 119 -1.30 2.41 25.65
CA ALA A 119 -2.16 3.48 26.13
C ALA A 119 -3.57 3.01 26.49
N GLN A 120 -4.07 1.97 25.84
CA GLN A 120 -5.43 1.44 26.06
C GLN A 120 -5.47 0.24 27.00
N PHE A 121 -4.49 -0.66 26.87
CA PHE A 121 -4.53 -1.98 27.53
C PHE A 121 -3.41 -2.16 28.56
N GLY A 122 -2.44 -1.25 28.60
CA GLY A 122 -1.31 -1.30 29.51
C GLY A 122 -0.14 -2.18 29.04
N ARG A 123 1.01 -1.99 29.69
CA ARG A 123 2.28 -2.66 29.35
C ARG A 123 2.25 -4.17 29.60
N GLU A 124 1.52 -4.63 30.59
CA GLU A 124 1.41 -6.07 30.89
C GLU A 124 0.68 -6.80 29.77
N GLN A 125 -0.42 -6.25 29.29
CA GLN A 125 -1.17 -6.80 28.16
C GLN A 125 -0.32 -6.78 26.87
N TRP A 126 0.49 -5.73 26.67
CA TRP A 126 1.45 -5.72 25.57
C TRP A 126 2.48 -6.85 25.69
N ARG A 127 3.02 -7.11 26.88
CA ARG A 127 3.97 -8.22 27.11
C ARG A 127 3.33 -9.56 26.80
N ALA A 128 2.11 -9.77 27.25
CA ALA A 128 1.33 -11.00 27.05
C ALA A 128 0.89 -11.20 25.58
N LEU A 129 0.72 -10.12 24.82
CA LEU A 129 0.31 -10.19 23.42
C LEU A 129 1.35 -10.97 22.60
N TYR A 130 0.93 -12.05 21.93
CA TYR A 130 1.79 -12.84 21.05
C TYR A 130 2.02 -12.13 19.71
N LYS A 131 0.94 -11.86 18.98
CA LYS A 131 0.90 -11.16 17.70
C LYS A 131 -0.25 -10.17 17.68
N ILE A 132 -0.17 -9.18 16.82
CA ILE A 132 -1.20 -8.16 16.66
C ILE A 132 -2.46 -8.77 16.02
N PRO A 133 -3.64 -8.74 16.69
CA PRO A 133 -4.90 -9.10 16.09
C PRO A 133 -5.24 -8.17 14.92
N ARG A 134 -5.68 -8.72 13.78
CA ARG A 134 -5.96 -7.90 12.58
C ARG A 134 -7.04 -6.83 12.81
N VAL A 135 -8.01 -7.12 13.67
CA VAL A 135 -9.07 -6.15 14.01
C VAL A 135 -8.48 -4.97 14.76
N GLN A 136 -7.63 -5.22 15.76
CA GLN A 136 -6.94 -4.15 16.50
C GLN A 136 -5.96 -3.36 15.61
N TRP A 137 -5.37 -4.02 14.59
CA TRP A 137 -4.60 -3.31 13.60
C TRP A 137 -5.46 -2.32 12.80
N MET A 138 -6.68 -2.69 12.43
CA MET A 138 -7.60 -1.77 11.79
C MET A 138 -8.03 -0.64 12.71
N ASP A 139 -8.31 -0.93 14.00
CA ASP A 139 -8.66 0.10 14.98
C ASP A 139 -7.50 1.10 15.19
N TYR A 140 -6.27 0.61 15.19
CA TYR A 140 -5.08 1.46 15.17
C TYR A 140 -5.00 2.35 13.91
N LEU A 141 -5.27 1.83 12.72
CA LEU A 141 -5.27 2.63 11.48
C LEU A 141 -6.40 3.69 11.48
N ARG A 142 -7.57 3.39 12.05
CA ARG A 142 -8.65 4.35 12.26
C ARG A 142 -8.22 5.48 13.21
N TRP A 143 -7.55 5.14 14.30
CA TRP A 143 -6.97 6.11 15.22
C TRP A 143 -5.88 6.94 14.53
N TYR A 144 -4.97 6.31 13.82
CA TYR A 144 -3.88 6.94 13.06
C TYR A 144 -4.42 7.99 12.08
N ARG A 145 -5.43 7.63 11.28
CA ARG A 145 -6.12 8.55 10.38
C ARG A 145 -6.67 9.77 11.12
N ARG A 146 -7.36 9.53 12.24
CA ARG A 146 -8.02 10.57 13.02
C ARG A 146 -7.01 11.52 13.69
N VAL A 147 -6.00 10.96 14.35
CA VAL A 147 -5.05 11.76 15.14
C VAL A 147 -4.16 12.64 14.27
N LEU A 148 -3.92 12.22 13.03
CA LEU A 148 -3.17 12.98 12.02
C LEU A 148 -4.08 13.81 11.11
N ASP A 149 -5.39 13.79 11.30
CA ASP A 149 -6.39 14.54 10.53
C ASP A 149 -6.18 14.38 9.01
N LEU A 150 -6.12 13.13 8.54
CA LEU A 150 -5.84 12.83 7.13
C LEU A 150 -7.09 12.98 6.27
N PRO A 151 -7.01 13.68 5.11
CA PRO A 151 -8.16 14.09 4.30
C PRO A 151 -8.68 12.95 3.40
N VAL A 152 -9.25 11.91 4.01
CA VAL A 152 -9.81 10.75 3.30
C VAL A 152 -11.26 10.96 2.90
N CYS A 153 -11.55 10.75 1.63
CA CYS A 153 -12.90 10.71 1.05
C CYS A 153 -13.25 9.26 0.76
N ASN A 154 -14.08 8.68 1.60
CA ASN A 154 -14.61 7.32 1.45
C ASN A 154 -15.75 7.26 0.42
N ASP A 155 -16.25 6.03 0.14
CA ASP A 155 -17.34 5.76 -0.79
C ASP A 155 -17.10 6.40 -2.17
N THR A 156 -15.83 6.53 -2.56
CA THR A 156 -15.41 7.23 -3.77
C THR A 156 -14.49 6.34 -4.59
N ARG A 157 -14.99 5.88 -5.74
CA ARG A 157 -14.24 5.06 -6.68
C ARG A 157 -13.68 5.93 -7.80
N VAL A 158 -12.41 5.74 -8.16
CA VAL A 158 -11.84 6.29 -9.39
C VAL A 158 -12.31 5.41 -10.55
N GLU A 159 -13.05 6.00 -11.50
CA GLU A 159 -13.53 5.32 -12.70
C GLU A 159 -12.57 5.49 -13.88
N LYS A 160 -11.80 6.58 -13.90
CA LYS A 160 -10.85 6.83 -14.96
C LYS A 160 -9.74 7.76 -14.47
N LEU A 161 -8.51 7.45 -14.89
CA LEU A 161 -7.34 8.29 -14.72
C LEU A 161 -6.73 8.55 -16.09
N GLN A 162 -6.55 9.81 -16.45
CA GLN A 162 -5.98 10.21 -17.73
C GLN A 162 -5.02 11.39 -17.57
N THR A 163 -4.02 11.46 -18.45
CA THR A 163 -3.08 12.56 -18.54
C THR A 163 -3.62 13.65 -19.45
N ARG A 164 -3.31 14.92 -19.13
CA ARG A 164 -3.65 16.08 -19.94
C ARG A 164 -2.41 16.68 -20.63
N SER A 165 -2.64 17.43 -21.71
CA SER A 165 -1.54 18.11 -22.44
C SER A 165 -0.83 19.19 -21.63
N ASP A 166 -1.50 19.79 -20.63
CA ASP A 166 -0.92 20.75 -19.68
C ASP A 166 -0.10 20.10 -18.56
N GLY A 167 0.06 18.76 -18.62
CA GLY A 167 0.81 17.97 -17.68
C GLY A 167 0.06 17.65 -16.37
N LEU A 168 -1.19 18.07 -16.22
CA LEU A 168 -2.04 17.67 -15.11
C LEU A 168 -2.59 16.26 -15.32
N ILE A 169 -3.00 15.64 -14.22
CA ILE A 169 -3.70 14.36 -14.22
C ILE A 169 -5.17 14.64 -13.90
N GLU A 170 -6.05 14.11 -14.73
CA GLU A 170 -7.49 14.20 -14.55
C GLU A 170 -8.03 12.87 -14.03
N LEU A 171 -8.83 12.92 -12.97
CA LEU A 171 -9.49 11.76 -12.39
C LEU A 171 -11.01 11.94 -12.44
N MET A 172 -11.69 10.95 -13.03
CA MET A 172 -13.14 10.83 -12.95
C MET A 172 -13.49 9.97 -11.74
N LEU A 173 -14.28 10.54 -10.83
CA LEU A 173 -14.66 9.92 -9.57
C LEU A 173 -16.16 9.60 -9.59
N LEU A 174 -16.51 8.44 -9.02
CA LEU A 174 -17.87 8.05 -8.68
C LEU A 174 -18.02 8.07 -7.16
N ARG A 175 -18.77 9.02 -6.63
CA ARG A 175 -19.14 9.11 -5.22
C ARG A 175 -20.42 8.32 -4.94
N GLY A 176 -20.57 7.82 -3.72
CA GLY A 176 -21.70 6.98 -3.34
C GLY A 176 -21.64 5.59 -3.98
N ALA A 177 -20.42 5.09 -4.30
CA ALA A 177 -20.20 3.81 -4.98
C ALA A 177 -20.53 2.57 -4.13
N VAL A 178 -21.01 2.74 -2.90
CA VAL A 178 -21.43 1.63 -2.04
C VAL A 178 -22.60 0.89 -2.65
N LYS A 179 -22.51 -0.43 -2.67
CA LYS A 179 -23.55 -1.31 -3.22
C LYS A 179 -24.92 -1.03 -2.58
N GLY A 180 -25.86 -0.53 -3.38
CA GLY A 180 -27.22 -0.18 -2.92
C GLY A 180 -27.49 1.31 -2.70
N SER A 181 -26.50 2.20 -2.83
CA SER A 181 -26.73 3.65 -2.83
C SER A 181 -27.48 4.07 -4.10
N LYS A 182 -28.54 4.87 -3.94
CA LYS A 182 -29.28 5.48 -5.06
C LYS A 182 -28.70 6.82 -5.50
N ASP A 183 -27.85 7.44 -4.68
CA ASP A 183 -27.29 8.77 -4.90
C ASP A 183 -25.82 8.67 -5.34
N THR A 184 -25.61 8.19 -6.56
CA THR A 184 -24.27 8.22 -7.15
C THR A 184 -24.05 9.53 -7.89
N ARG A 185 -22.90 10.18 -7.64
CA ARG A 185 -22.50 11.41 -8.32
C ARG A 185 -21.13 11.24 -8.95
N ARG A 186 -21.03 11.60 -10.23
CA ARG A 186 -19.74 11.74 -10.91
C ARG A 186 -19.20 13.15 -10.74
N GLU A 187 -17.91 13.23 -10.49
CA GLU A 187 -17.15 14.48 -10.47
C GLU A 187 -15.77 14.27 -11.09
N THR A 188 -15.20 15.36 -11.56
CA THR A 188 -13.83 15.37 -12.10
C THR A 188 -12.95 16.20 -11.17
N VAL A 189 -11.76 15.69 -10.86
CA VAL A 189 -10.73 16.43 -10.12
C VAL A 189 -9.44 16.47 -10.91
N LEU A 190 -8.69 17.56 -10.76
CA LEU A 190 -7.39 17.75 -11.36
C LEU A 190 -6.31 17.64 -10.29
N ALA A 191 -5.20 16.97 -10.61
CA ALA A 191 -4.08 16.80 -9.71
C ALA A 191 -2.73 17.06 -10.43
N ARG A 192 -1.75 17.55 -9.67
CA ARG A 192 -0.36 17.67 -10.14
C ARG A 192 0.35 16.32 -10.06
N HIS A 193 0.10 15.58 -8.99
CA HIS A 193 0.65 14.25 -8.76
C HIS A 193 -0.45 13.27 -8.30
N VAL A 194 -0.31 12.01 -8.70
CA VAL A 194 -1.19 10.93 -8.26
C VAL A 194 -0.36 9.79 -7.67
N VAL A 195 -0.75 9.29 -6.50
CA VAL A 195 -0.15 8.14 -5.83
C VAL A 195 -1.12 6.97 -5.87
N LEU A 196 -0.73 5.87 -6.50
CA LEU A 196 -1.50 4.63 -6.55
C LEU A 196 -1.18 3.76 -5.33
N ALA A 197 -1.89 3.97 -4.22
CA ALA A 197 -1.74 3.22 -2.97
C ALA A 197 -2.77 2.06 -2.89
N THR A 198 -2.99 1.37 -4.00
CA THR A 198 -4.05 0.38 -4.23
C THR A 198 -3.73 -1.01 -3.63
N GLY A 199 -2.72 -1.11 -2.80
CA GLY A 199 -2.44 -2.27 -1.97
C GLY A 199 -1.97 -3.51 -2.74
N ARG A 200 -2.47 -4.67 -2.32
CA ARG A 200 -2.02 -5.97 -2.83
C ARG A 200 -2.54 -6.27 -4.23
N GLU A 201 -3.71 -5.79 -4.58
CA GLU A 201 -4.26 -5.87 -5.94
C GLU A 201 -3.44 -5.03 -6.92
N GLY A 202 -2.79 -4.00 -6.39
CA GLY A 202 -1.80 -3.21 -7.10
C GLY A 202 -2.34 -2.59 -8.37
N LEU A 203 -1.77 -3.01 -9.50
CA LEU A 203 -2.15 -2.57 -10.84
C LEU A 203 -2.97 -3.61 -11.60
N GLY A 204 -3.24 -4.78 -11.01
CA GLY A 204 -3.98 -5.85 -11.65
C GLY A 204 -5.20 -6.27 -10.84
N GLY A 205 -5.36 -7.56 -10.64
CA GLY A 205 -6.50 -8.11 -9.93
C GLY A 205 -6.26 -9.52 -9.40
N PRO A 206 -7.33 -10.16 -8.86
CA PRO A 206 -7.28 -11.54 -8.43
C PRO A 206 -6.90 -12.50 -9.56
N TYR A 207 -5.95 -13.39 -9.30
CA TYR A 207 -5.58 -14.41 -10.24
C TYR A 207 -6.45 -15.66 -10.09
N VAL A 208 -7.25 -15.95 -11.07
CA VAL A 208 -8.02 -17.21 -11.17
C VAL A 208 -7.51 -17.97 -12.40
N PRO A 209 -7.02 -19.21 -12.25
CA PRO A 209 -6.49 -19.99 -13.37
C PRO A 209 -7.52 -20.19 -14.49
N ASP A 210 -7.06 -20.23 -15.75
CA ASP A 210 -7.92 -20.39 -16.93
C ASP A 210 -8.78 -21.65 -16.90
N VAL A 211 -8.30 -22.72 -16.28
CA VAL A 211 -9.04 -23.96 -16.09
C VAL A 211 -10.37 -23.76 -15.34
N ALA A 212 -10.52 -22.64 -14.61
CA ALA A 212 -11.73 -22.30 -13.88
C ALA A 212 -12.68 -21.37 -14.65
N ARG A 213 -12.39 -21.03 -15.90
CA ARG A 213 -13.16 -20.04 -16.68
C ARG A 213 -14.65 -20.40 -16.75
N ASP A 214 -14.95 -21.67 -16.98
CA ASP A 214 -16.31 -22.17 -17.19
C ASP A 214 -17.06 -22.55 -15.90
N ILE A 215 -16.41 -22.39 -14.74
CA ILE A 215 -17.07 -22.64 -13.44
C ILE A 215 -17.95 -21.44 -13.09
N PRO A 216 -19.25 -21.63 -12.82
CA PRO A 216 -20.17 -20.56 -12.46
C PRO A 216 -19.72 -19.79 -11.21
N ARG A 217 -19.96 -18.47 -11.20
CA ARG A 217 -19.54 -17.59 -10.09
C ARG A 217 -20.15 -17.96 -8.74
N HIS A 218 -21.36 -18.52 -8.71
CA HIS A 218 -21.99 -18.93 -7.45
C HIS A 218 -21.38 -20.20 -6.83
N LEU A 219 -20.58 -20.95 -7.58
CA LEU A 219 -19.87 -22.15 -7.09
C LEU A 219 -18.41 -21.83 -6.73
N ARG A 220 -17.89 -20.65 -7.05
CA ARG A 220 -16.49 -20.32 -6.80
C ARG A 220 -16.29 -18.88 -6.32
N ALA A 221 -15.18 -18.66 -5.64
CA ALA A 221 -14.70 -17.34 -5.29
C ALA A 221 -13.17 -17.27 -5.35
N HIS A 222 -12.64 -16.05 -5.49
CA HIS A 222 -11.26 -15.78 -5.10
C HIS A 222 -11.18 -15.48 -3.60
N SER A 223 -10.03 -15.71 -2.99
CA SER A 223 -9.80 -15.46 -1.55
C SER A 223 -9.99 -14.01 -1.11
N SER A 224 -10.03 -13.06 -2.04
CA SER A 224 -10.34 -11.65 -1.79
C SER A 224 -11.82 -11.30 -1.98
N ASP A 225 -12.63 -12.23 -2.45
CA ASP A 225 -14.07 -11.98 -2.60
C ASP A 225 -14.78 -11.99 -1.23
N PRO A 226 -15.95 -11.34 -1.12
CA PRO A 226 -16.80 -11.41 0.08
C PRO A 226 -17.48 -12.78 0.16
N ILE A 227 -16.78 -13.77 0.75
CA ILE A 227 -17.29 -15.14 0.89
C ILE A 227 -18.20 -15.22 2.11
N ASP A 228 -19.44 -15.68 1.93
CA ASP A 228 -20.33 -16.06 3.02
C ASP A 228 -19.97 -17.49 3.51
N PHE A 229 -19.10 -17.55 4.51
CA PHE A 229 -18.69 -18.83 5.10
C PHE A 229 -19.82 -19.55 5.83
N ALA A 230 -20.82 -18.85 6.34
CA ALA A 230 -21.98 -19.47 6.99
C ALA A 230 -22.80 -20.33 5.99
N ALA A 231 -22.89 -19.87 4.74
CA ALA A 231 -23.53 -20.63 3.66
C ALA A 231 -22.76 -21.89 3.22
N LEU A 232 -21.51 -22.05 3.70
CA LEU A 232 -20.68 -23.23 3.42
C LEU A 232 -20.82 -24.33 4.48
N ARG A 233 -21.66 -24.15 5.49
CA ARG A 233 -21.93 -25.17 6.52
C ARG A 233 -22.39 -26.49 5.89
N GLY A 234 -21.75 -27.57 6.31
CA GLY A 234 -22.04 -28.96 5.80
C GLY A 234 -21.53 -29.22 4.39
N LYS A 235 -21.03 -28.22 3.66
CA LYS A 235 -20.57 -28.37 2.27
C LYS A 235 -19.16 -28.94 2.18
N ARG A 236 -18.85 -29.53 1.00
CA ARG A 236 -17.49 -29.91 0.60
C ARG A 236 -16.84 -28.73 -0.10
N VAL A 237 -15.85 -28.17 0.55
CA VAL A 237 -15.16 -26.94 0.07
C VAL A 237 -13.76 -27.27 -0.40
N GLY A 238 -13.43 -26.88 -1.63
CA GLY A 238 -12.05 -26.92 -2.13
C GLY A 238 -11.35 -25.58 -1.94
N VAL A 239 -10.05 -25.61 -1.62
CA VAL A 239 -9.20 -24.41 -1.57
C VAL A 239 -7.94 -24.65 -2.39
N VAL A 240 -7.67 -23.79 -3.37
CA VAL A 240 -6.49 -23.90 -4.24
C VAL A 240 -5.42 -22.95 -3.78
N GLY A 241 -4.26 -23.44 -3.35
CA GLY A 241 -3.12 -22.63 -2.93
C GLY A 241 -2.34 -23.23 -1.77
N ALA A 242 -1.16 -22.66 -1.48
CA ALA A 242 -0.24 -23.14 -0.45
C ALA A 242 0.23 -22.03 0.51
N SER A 243 -0.27 -20.82 0.37
CA SER A 243 0.17 -19.65 1.14
C SER A 243 -0.82 -19.29 2.27
N ALA A 244 -0.56 -18.17 2.95
CA ALA A 244 -1.40 -17.70 4.05
C ALA A 244 -2.90 -17.66 3.68
N SER A 245 -3.25 -17.06 2.53
CA SER A 245 -4.67 -16.97 2.12
C SER A 245 -5.35 -18.32 1.98
N ALA A 246 -4.64 -19.36 1.52
CA ALA A 246 -5.23 -20.70 1.38
C ALA A 246 -5.59 -21.28 2.76
N PHE A 247 -4.66 -21.26 3.69
CA PHE A 247 -4.88 -21.77 5.03
C PHE A 247 -5.91 -20.93 5.82
N ASP A 248 -5.88 -19.61 5.68
CA ASP A 248 -6.84 -18.74 6.36
C ASP A 248 -8.27 -18.92 5.85
N ASN A 249 -8.47 -19.08 4.53
CA ASN A 249 -9.79 -19.36 3.97
C ASN A 249 -10.27 -20.79 4.31
N ALA A 250 -9.39 -21.79 4.27
CA ALA A 250 -9.70 -23.16 4.69
C ALA A 250 -10.11 -23.19 6.17
N ALA A 251 -9.35 -22.53 7.06
CA ALA A 251 -9.69 -22.42 8.47
C ALA A 251 -11.05 -21.75 8.68
N SER A 252 -11.32 -20.64 7.97
CA SER A 252 -12.61 -19.96 8.07
C SER A 252 -13.79 -20.83 7.62
N ALA A 253 -13.61 -21.63 6.57
CA ALA A 253 -14.65 -22.59 6.13
C ALA A 253 -14.89 -23.68 7.17
N LEU A 254 -13.82 -24.26 7.74
CA LEU A 254 -13.88 -25.27 8.78
C LEU A 254 -14.54 -24.74 10.06
N GLU A 255 -14.12 -23.57 10.53
CA GLU A 255 -14.66 -22.89 11.72
C GLU A 255 -16.14 -22.52 11.55
N ALA A 256 -16.59 -22.24 10.31
CA ALA A 256 -18.00 -22.03 9.96
C ALA A 256 -18.81 -23.32 9.84
N GLY A 257 -18.18 -24.50 9.95
CA GLY A 257 -18.82 -25.80 9.96
C GLY A 257 -18.94 -26.46 8.58
N ALA A 258 -18.01 -26.19 7.65
CA ALA A 258 -17.90 -26.96 6.41
C ALA A 258 -17.78 -28.48 6.72
N GLY A 259 -18.50 -29.33 5.99
CA GLY A 259 -18.48 -30.76 6.21
C GLY A 259 -17.17 -31.42 5.81
N ARG A 260 -16.49 -30.87 4.84
CA ARG A 260 -15.16 -31.26 4.38
C ARG A 260 -14.44 -30.10 3.73
N VAL A 261 -13.11 -30.00 3.97
CA VAL A 261 -12.26 -29.01 3.28
C VAL A 261 -11.05 -29.72 2.66
N ASP A 262 -10.90 -29.60 1.35
CA ASP A 262 -9.80 -30.17 0.56
C ASP A 262 -8.89 -29.03 0.08
N LEU A 263 -7.63 -28.97 0.56
CA LEU A 263 -6.62 -28.02 0.10
C LEU A 263 -5.76 -28.63 -1.01
N PHE A 264 -5.81 -28.05 -2.21
CA PHE A 264 -5.06 -28.52 -3.37
C PHE A 264 -3.77 -27.68 -3.54
N VAL A 265 -2.63 -28.34 -3.37
CA VAL A 265 -1.30 -27.74 -3.44
C VAL A 265 -0.52 -28.37 -4.59
N ARG A 266 -0.14 -27.56 -5.59
CA ARG A 266 0.63 -28.05 -6.75
C ARG A 266 2.03 -28.56 -6.41
N ARG A 267 2.61 -28.09 -5.28
CA ARG A 267 3.96 -28.47 -4.82
C ARG A 267 3.93 -29.82 -4.11
N ALA A 268 5.04 -30.54 -4.16
CA ALA A 268 5.21 -31.80 -3.43
C ALA A 268 5.40 -31.59 -1.90
N ALA A 269 5.73 -30.37 -1.49
CA ALA A 269 5.87 -30.01 -0.08
C ALA A 269 5.47 -28.55 0.15
N LEU A 270 5.01 -28.22 1.36
CA LEU A 270 4.81 -26.84 1.77
C LEU A 270 6.18 -26.16 2.01
N PRO A 271 6.32 -24.89 1.64
CA PRO A 271 7.50 -24.12 2.01
C PRO A 271 7.59 -24.03 3.54
N ARG A 272 8.79 -24.16 4.11
CA ARG A 272 9.02 -24.15 5.55
C ARG A 272 9.84 -22.96 6.04
N ILE A 273 10.54 -22.27 5.12
CA ILE A 273 11.49 -21.21 5.45
C ILE A 273 11.12 -19.96 4.66
N ASN A 274 10.97 -18.83 5.35
CA ASN A 274 10.89 -17.54 4.72
C ASN A 274 12.30 -17.02 4.42
N LYS A 275 12.79 -17.23 3.21
CA LYS A 275 14.17 -16.89 2.81
C LYS A 275 14.50 -15.40 2.96
N LEU A 276 13.52 -14.50 2.70
CA LEU A 276 13.73 -13.07 2.85
C LEU A 276 14.02 -12.62 4.29
N THR A 277 13.61 -13.40 5.28
CA THR A 277 13.94 -13.12 6.68
C THR A 277 15.46 -13.18 6.93
N GLY A 278 16.19 -14.02 6.18
CA GLY A 278 17.64 -14.17 6.33
C GLY A 278 18.45 -12.95 5.88
N ILE A 279 17.85 -12.05 5.11
CA ILE A 279 18.49 -10.81 4.65
C ILE A 279 17.75 -9.55 5.12
N GLY A 280 16.72 -9.72 5.97
CA GLY A 280 15.92 -8.60 6.51
C GLY A 280 16.80 -7.65 7.33
N SER A 281 17.01 -6.45 6.82
CA SER A 281 17.87 -5.44 7.44
C SER A 281 17.55 -4.05 6.88
N PRO A 282 17.97 -2.95 7.57
CA PRO A 282 17.94 -1.61 6.97
C PRO A 282 18.69 -1.54 5.64
N GLY A 283 19.79 -2.31 5.49
CA GLY A 283 20.53 -2.42 4.24
C GLY A 283 19.68 -2.91 3.07
N LEU A 284 18.80 -3.91 3.29
CA LEU A 284 17.86 -4.35 2.26
C LEU A 284 16.84 -3.26 1.94
N VAL A 285 16.27 -2.61 2.95
CA VAL A 285 15.24 -1.56 2.77
C VAL A 285 15.76 -0.38 1.96
N HIS A 286 16.97 0.10 2.27
CA HIS A 286 17.55 1.29 1.63
C HIS A 286 18.39 0.95 0.38
N GLY A 287 18.97 -0.24 0.30
CA GLY A 287 19.90 -0.63 -0.76
C GLY A 287 19.26 -1.31 -1.96
N PHE A 288 18.09 -1.98 -1.78
CA PHE A 288 17.50 -2.79 -2.86
C PHE A 288 17.26 -2.00 -4.15
N ALA A 289 16.72 -0.78 -4.03
CA ALA A 289 16.42 0.07 -5.20
C ALA A 289 17.67 0.43 -6.03
N ASN A 290 18.85 0.42 -5.41
CA ASN A 290 20.13 0.76 -6.05
C ASN A 290 20.86 -0.46 -6.65
N LEU A 291 20.33 -1.67 -6.46
CA LEU A 291 20.91 -2.88 -7.06
C LEU A 291 20.84 -2.82 -8.59
N PRO A 292 21.83 -3.41 -9.30
CA PRO A 292 21.71 -3.70 -10.72
C PRO A 292 20.46 -4.56 -10.99
N ASP A 293 19.83 -4.35 -12.15
CA ASP A 293 18.56 -5.02 -12.52
C ASP A 293 18.64 -6.55 -12.44
N ALA A 294 19.75 -7.13 -12.88
CA ALA A 294 19.98 -8.57 -12.80
C ALA A 294 19.91 -9.10 -11.34
N TRP A 295 20.35 -8.30 -10.35
CA TRP A 295 20.27 -8.66 -8.94
C TRP A 295 18.88 -8.48 -8.37
N LYS A 296 18.17 -7.38 -8.73
CA LYS A 296 16.75 -7.20 -8.36
C LYS A 296 15.93 -8.39 -8.83
N TRP A 297 16.12 -8.77 -10.10
CA TRP A 297 15.44 -9.93 -10.69
C TRP A 297 15.76 -11.21 -9.95
N ARG A 298 17.05 -11.52 -9.72
CA ARG A 298 17.49 -12.74 -9.02
C ARG A 298 16.88 -12.87 -7.63
N PHE A 299 16.88 -11.79 -6.84
CA PHE A 299 16.31 -11.80 -5.49
C PHE A 299 14.81 -12.09 -5.52
N LEU A 300 14.05 -11.42 -6.38
CA LEU A 300 12.61 -11.61 -6.41
C LEU A 300 12.21 -12.92 -7.10
N HIS A 301 12.91 -13.33 -8.14
CA HIS A 301 12.71 -14.63 -8.77
C HIS A 301 12.91 -15.77 -7.75
N TYR A 302 14.02 -15.76 -7.03
CA TYR A 302 14.28 -16.75 -6.00
C TYR A 302 13.24 -16.73 -4.88
N SER A 303 12.82 -15.54 -4.46
CA SER A 303 11.75 -15.37 -3.46
C SER A 303 10.42 -15.94 -3.95
N ALA A 304 10.07 -15.74 -5.22
CA ALA A 304 8.86 -16.30 -5.84
C ALA A 304 8.93 -17.82 -5.97
N GLN A 305 10.11 -18.37 -6.31
CA GLN A 305 10.31 -19.82 -6.38
C GLN A 305 10.21 -20.50 -5.03
N THR A 306 10.87 -19.95 -3.99
CA THR A 306 10.89 -20.56 -2.66
C THR A 306 9.61 -20.32 -1.88
N GLN A 307 8.94 -19.22 -2.14
CA GLN A 307 7.76 -18.70 -1.44
C GLN A 307 7.94 -18.58 0.08
N ALA A 308 7.15 -17.75 0.71
CA ALA A 308 7.05 -17.71 2.15
C ALA A 308 6.08 -18.79 2.64
N PRO A 309 6.39 -19.52 3.72
CA PRO A 309 5.47 -20.52 4.29
C PRO A 309 4.16 -19.85 4.73
N PRO A 310 3.04 -20.59 4.80
CA PRO A 310 1.88 -20.10 5.51
C PRO A 310 2.24 -19.86 7.00
N PRO A 311 1.60 -18.89 7.69
CA PRO A 311 1.81 -18.71 9.12
C PRO A 311 1.48 -20.00 9.88
N ARG A 312 2.32 -20.35 10.86
CA ARG A 312 2.12 -21.58 11.66
C ARG A 312 0.73 -21.62 12.30
N ASP A 313 0.26 -20.47 12.81
CA ASP A 313 -1.04 -20.38 13.47
C ASP A 313 -2.18 -20.67 12.49
N SER A 314 -2.10 -20.20 11.24
CA SER A 314 -3.10 -20.52 10.19
C SER A 314 -3.09 -22.01 9.85
N VAL A 315 -1.91 -22.64 9.80
CA VAL A 315 -1.79 -24.09 9.56
C VAL A 315 -2.42 -24.88 10.71
N LEU A 316 -2.14 -24.49 11.97
CA LEU A 316 -2.68 -25.14 13.16
C LEU A 316 -4.21 -25.02 13.24
N ARG A 317 -4.80 -23.88 12.84
CA ARG A 317 -6.25 -23.72 12.76
C ARG A 317 -6.86 -24.77 11.83
N VAL A 318 -6.28 -25.00 10.67
CA VAL A 318 -6.73 -26.04 9.73
C VAL A 318 -6.52 -27.44 10.31
N ALA A 319 -5.33 -27.72 10.85
CA ALA A 319 -4.97 -29.03 11.36
C ALA A 319 -5.78 -29.48 12.60
N ALA A 320 -6.43 -28.54 13.29
CA ALA A 320 -7.31 -28.85 14.42
C ALA A 320 -8.63 -29.53 14.00
N HIS A 321 -8.94 -29.62 12.70
CA HIS A 321 -10.19 -30.17 12.19
C HIS A 321 -9.96 -31.49 11.45
N ALA A 322 -10.59 -32.58 11.89
CA ALA A 322 -10.48 -33.91 11.27
C ALA A 322 -11.00 -33.99 9.81
N GLN A 323 -11.92 -33.08 9.45
CA GLN A 323 -12.49 -32.97 8.10
C GLN A 323 -11.61 -32.13 7.14
N ALA A 324 -10.42 -31.68 7.56
CA ALA A 324 -9.45 -31.00 6.72
C ALA A 324 -8.52 -32.01 6.03
N HIS A 325 -8.36 -31.88 4.71
CA HIS A 325 -7.51 -32.75 3.91
C HIS A 325 -6.53 -31.92 3.07
N LEU A 326 -5.24 -32.23 3.18
CA LEU A 326 -4.17 -31.54 2.43
C LEU A 326 -3.67 -32.46 1.30
N HIS A 327 -3.84 -32.03 0.06
CA HIS A 327 -3.41 -32.75 -1.14
C HIS A 327 -2.16 -32.07 -1.74
N LEU A 328 -0.98 -32.60 -1.42
CA LEU A 328 0.29 -32.17 -2.01
C LEU A 328 0.49 -32.82 -3.40
N ALA A 329 1.35 -32.21 -4.23
CA ALA A 329 1.57 -32.62 -5.63
C ALA A 329 0.25 -32.78 -6.42
N SER A 330 -0.70 -31.90 -6.16
CA SER A 330 -2.06 -31.93 -6.71
C SER A 330 -2.39 -30.64 -7.48
N PRO A 331 -1.66 -30.32 -8.58
CA PRO A 331 -2.08 -29.27 -9.48
C PRO A 331 -3.44 -29.61 -10.07
N LEU A 332 -4.27 -28.61 -10.31
CA LEU A 332 -5.53 -28.81 -11.01
C LEU A 332 -5.23 -29.12 -12.49
N THR A 333 -5.65 -30.28 -12.98
CA THR A 333 -5.50 -30.70 -14.38
C THR A 333 -6.81 -30.58 -15.16
N GLY A 334 -7.95 -30.52 -14.46
CA GLY A 334 -9.26 -30.28 -15.03
C GLY A 334 -10.24 -29.76 -14.00
N LEU A 335 -11.14 -28.89 -14.45
CA LEU A 335 -12.29 -28.41 -13.68
C LEU A 335 -13.51 -28.41 -14.58
N ARG A 336 -14.62 -28.97 -14.08
CA ARG A 336 -15.92 -28.89 -14.72
C ARG A 336 -17.00 -28.81 -13.65
N HIS A 337 -18.17 -28.30 -13.98
CA HIS A 337 -19.32 -28.35 -13.10
C HIS A 337 -20.33 -29.34 -13.61
N GLU A 338 -21.02 -30.01 -12.71
CA GLU A 338 -22.09 -30.94 -12.95
C GLU A 338 -23.29 -30.54 -12.07
N GLY A 339 -24.25 -29.78 -12.64
CA GLY A 339 -25.27 -29.10 -11.85
C GLY A 339 -24.64 -28.13 -10.85
N ASP A 340 -24.97 -28.27 -9.57
CA ASP A 340 -24.48 -27.45 -8.46
C ASP A 340 -23.19 -27.98 -7.79
N THR A 341 -22.50 -28.91 -8.46
CA THR A 341 -21.23 -29.45 -7.97
C THR A 341 -20.08 -29.17 -8.93
N ILE A 342 -18.86 -29.14 -8.38
CA ILE A 342 -17.62 -29.01 -9.13
C ILE A 342 -16.86 -30.32 -9.07
N VAL A 343 -16.43 -30.81 -10.21
CA VAL A 343 -15.51 -31.94 -10.30
C VAL A 343 -14.10 -31.40 -10.57
N VAL A 344 -13.19 -31.73 -9.67
CA VAL A 344 -11.76 -31.34 -9.70
C VAL A 344 -10.96 -32.59 -10.07
N ASP A 345 -10.21 -32.51 -11.17
CA ASP A 345 -9.24 -33.54 -11.55
C ASP A 345 -7.82 -33.10 -11.17
N THR A 346 -7.06 -33.99 -10.56
CA THR A 346 -5.64 -33.83 -10.22
C THR A 346 -4.89 -35.11 -10.58
N PRO A 347 -3.56 -35.12 -10.66
CA PRO A 347 -2.79 -36.35 -10.88
C PRO A 347 -2.98 -37.41 -9.78
N ARG A 348 -3.51 -37.01 -8.62
CA ARG A 348 -3.72 -37.93 -7.47
C ARG A 348 -5.14 -38.42 -7.31
N GLY A 349 -6.07 -37.93 -8.11
CA GLY A 349 -7.47 -38.38 -8.05
C GLY A 349 -8.46 -37.30 -8.47
N ARG A 350 -9.73 -37.73 -8.42
CA ARG A 350 -10.89 -36.89 -8.74
C ARG A 350 -11.66 -36.58 -7.47
N TYR A 351 -12.11 -35.33 -7.33
CA TYR A 351 -12.82 -34.83 -6.15
C TYR A 351 -14.09 -34.10 -6.58
N THR A 352 -15.17 -34.34 -5.84
CA THR A 352 -16.43 -33.62 -6.05
C THR A 352 -16.67 -32.65 -4.90
N LEU A 353 -16.86 -31.39 -5.23
CA LEU A 353 -16.98 -30.26 -4.31
C LEU A 353 -18.28 -29.50 -4.53
N ASP A 354 -18.76 -28.82 -3.51
CA ASP A 354 -19.91 -27.92 -3.58
C ASP A 354 -19.50 -26.46 -3.73
N TYR A 355 -18.21 -26.11 -3.41
CA TYR A 355 -17.69 -24.78 -3.54
C TYR A 355 -16.15 -24.79 -3.68
N LEU A 356 -15.59 -23.85 -4.47
CA LEU A 356 -14.15 -23.78 -4.71
C LEU A 356 -13.61 -22.37 -4.47
N ILE A 357 -12.60 -22.24 -3.60
CA ILE A 357 -11.94 -20.99 -3.27
C ILE A 357 -10.55 -20.96 -3.91
N PHE A 358 -10.30 -19.96 -4.77
CA PHE A 358 -8.98 -19.71 -5.34
C PHE A 358 -8.17 -18.80 -4.45
N ALA A 359 -7.19 -19.33 -3.73
CA ALA A 359 -6.20 -18.58 -2.96
C ALA A 359 -4.88 -18.51 -3.73
N THR A 360 -4.98 -18.14 -5.00
CA THR A 360 -3.93 -18.18 -6.01
C THR A 360 -3.16 -16.87 -6.16
N GLY A 361 -3.54 -15.86 -5.37
CA GLY A 361 -2.87 -14.56 -5.34
C GLY A 361 -3.42 -13.59 -6.37
N PHE A 362 -2.58 -12.63 -6.75
CA PHE A 362 -2.93 -11.51 -7.63
C PHE A 362 -1.92 -11.42 -8.76
N HIS A 363 -2.31 -10.83 -9.87
CA HIS A 363 -1.42 -10.46 -10.97
C HIS A 363 -1.28 -8.94 -11.06
N SER A 364 -0.19 -8.45 -11.66
CA SER A 364 0.14 -7.02 -11.74
C SER A 364 0.03 -6.50 -13.19
N GLU A 365 -1.06 -6.81 -13.86
CA GLU A 365 -1.30 -6.41 -15.25
C GLU A 365 -2.21 -5.18 -15.33
N ILE A 366 -1.60 -4.01 -15.56
CA ILE A 366 -2.31 -2.72 -15.60
C ILE A 366 -3.41 -2.67 -16.68
N ASP A 367 -3.26 -3.42 -17.78
CA ASP A 367 -4.25 -3.50 -18.86
C ASP A 367 -5.59 -4.12 -18.42
N THR A 368 -5.61 -4.82 -17.30
CA THR A 368 -6.82 -5.43 -16.75
C THR A 368 -7.66 -4.48 -15.90
N ARG A 369 -7.21 -3.24 -15.75
CA ARG A 369 -7.85 -2.21 -14.92
C ARG A 369 -8.40 -1.11 -15.82
N ASP A 370 -9.73 -1.09 -15.97
CA ASP A 370 -10.44 -0.14 -16.85
C ASP A 370 -10.13 1.32 -16.53
N GLU A 371 -9.96 1.66 -15.24
CA GLU A 371 -9.64 3.01 -14.81
C GLU A 371 -8.27 3.49 -15.29
N PHE A 372 -7.36 2.59 -15.61
CA PHE A 372 -6.02 2.90 -16.13
C PHE A 372 -5.89 2.72 -17.65
N ALA A 373 -6.96 2.32 -18.34
CA ALA A 373 -6.94 2.11 -19.78
C ALA A 373 -6.31 3.27 -20.59
N PRO A 374 -6.50 4.57 -20.21
CA PRO A 374 -5.88 5.66 -20.96
C PRO A 374 -4.35 5.73 -20.82
N ILE A 375 -3.78 5.22 -19.74
CA ILE A 375 -2.34 5.30 -19.47
C ILE A 375 -1.61 3.97 -19.69
N ALA A 376 -2.30 2.84 -19.57
CA ALA A 376 -1.71 1.50 -19.62
C ALA A 376 -0.83 1.23 -20.86
N PRO A 377 -1.21 1.66 -22.09
CA PRO A 377 -0.39 1.46 -23.29
C PRO A 377 0.94 2.21 -23.27
N HIS A 378 1.03 3.28 -22.48
CA HIS A 378 2.20 4.14 -22.37
C HIS A 378 3.18 3.70 -21.28
N VAL A 379 2.74 2.85 -20.33
CA VAL A 379 3.58 2.40 -19.22
C VAL A 379 4.60 1.39 -19.68
N ARG A 380 5.88 1.70 -19.48
CA ARG A 380 6.98 0.76 -19.72
C ARG A 380 6.98 -0.31 -18.61
N ARG A 381 7.14 -1.57 -19.02
CA ARG A 381 7.24 -2.72 -18.12
C ARG A 381 8.67 -3.25 -18.09
N TRP A 382 8.97 -4.07 -17.11
CA TRP A 382 10.30 -4.67 -17.04
C TRP A 382 10.66 -5.48 -18.29
N ARG A 383 9.71 -6.20 -18.90
CA ARG A 383 9.93 -6.91 -20.17
C ARG A 383 10.36 -6.00 -21.31
N ASP A 384 10.03 -4.73 -21.28
CA ASP A 384 10.36 -3.76 -22.34
C ASP A 384 11.81 -3.26 -22.23
N ARG A 385 12.49 -3.47 -21.08
CA ARG A 385 13.84 -2.96 -20.84
C ARG A 385 14.86 -4.00 -20.35
N PHE A 386 14.42 -5.13 -19.82
CA PHE A 386 15.29 -6.12 -19.22
C PHE A 386 14.94 -7.54 -19.66
N THR A 387 15.93 -8.26 -20.18
CA THR A 387 15.82 -9.68 -20.51
C THR A 387 16.58 -10.48 -19.45
N PRO A 388 15.90 -11.28 -18.64
CA PRO A 388 16.57 -12.13 -17.66
C PRO A 388 17.39 -13.24 -18.33
N ALA A 389 18.32 -13.83 -17.59
CA ALA A 389 19.00 -15.06 -18.01
C ALA A 389 17.98 -16.17 -18.29
N ALA A 390 18.27 -17.03 -19.27
CA ALA A 390 17.33 -18.04 -19.78
C ALA A 390 16.79 -19.01 -18.70
N GLU A 391 17.56 -19.23 -17.65
CA GLU A 391 17.19 -20.08 -16.49
C GLU A 391 16.31 -19.37 -15.45
N LEU A 392 16.06 -18.08 -15.60
CA LEU A 392 15.31 -17.25 -14.64
C LEU A 392 14.03 -16.62 -15.23
N PRO A 393 13.22 -17.35 -16.02
CA PRO A 393 12.00 -16.78 -16.59
C PRO A 393 10.97 -16.52 -15.48
N ASN A 394 10.28 -15.38 -15.53
CA ASN A 394 9.18 -15.07 -14.63
C ASN A 394 8.26 -14.01 -15.25
N GLU A 395 7.10 -14.43 -15.71
CA GLU A 395 6.15 -13.57 -16.42
C GLU A 395 5.53 -12.49 -15.50
N GLU A 396 5.28 -12.82 -14.23
CA GLU A 396 4.76 -11.85 -13.25
C GLU A 396 5.77 -10.71 -13.01
N LEU A 397 7.06 -11.03 -12.87
CA LEU A 397 8.11 -10.01 -12.77
C LEU A 397 8.25 -9.21 -14.07
N ALA A 398 8.15 -9.86 -15.21
CA ALA A 398 8.22 -9.23 -16.53
C ALA A 398 7.08 -8.23 -16.77
N SER A 399 5.88 -8.49 -16.20
CA SER A 399 4.71 -7.62 -16.27
C SER A 399 4.77 -6.44 -15.32
N SER A 400 5.66 -6.46 -14.32
CA SER A 400 5.80 -5.36 -13.35
C SER A 400 6.14 -4.05 -14.05
N PRO A 401 5.62 -2.90 -13.58
CA PRO A 401 5.97 -1.60 -14.14
C PRO A 401 7.44 -1.29 -13.92
N ASP A 402 8.08 -0.68 -14.91
CA ASP A 402 9.36 -0.03 -14.73
C ASP A 402 9.13 1.35 -14.11
N LEU A 403 9.76 1.59 -12.97
CA LEU A 403 9.59 2.81 -12.20
C LEU A 403 10.93 3.55 -12.08
N ASP A 404 10.87 4.88 -11.99
CA ASP A 404 12.02 5.67 -11.61
C ASP A 404 12.29 5.61 -10.10
N ARG A 405 13.34 6.31 -9.62
CA ARG A 405 13.67 6.38 -8.19
C ARG A 405 12.57 7.00 -7.32
N ASN A 406 11.62 7.73 -7.91
CA ASN A 406 10.53 8.45 -7.26
C ASN A 406 9.22 7.65 -7.28
N PHE A 407 9.25 6.36 -7.59
CA PHE A 407 8.09 5.48 -7.81
C PHE A 407 7.24 5.85 -9.03
N ALA A 408 7.67 6.80 -9.88
CA ALA A 408 6.91 7.25 -11.03
C ALA A 408 7.04 6.25 -12.19
N PHE A 409 5.95 6.10 -12.95
CA PHE A 409 5.96 5.30 -14.16
C PHE A 409 6.92 5.86 -15.21
N GLN A 410 7.56 4.97 -15.93
CA GLN A 410 8.39 5.30 -17.07
C GLN A 410 7.60 5.10 -18.37
N GLU A 411 7.86 5.96 -19.35
CA GLU A 411 7.25 5.85 -20.66
C GLU A 411 7.81 4.65 -21.44
N ARG A 412 6.92 3.91 -22.11
CA ARG A 412 7.30 2.87 -23.05
C ARG A 412 7.95 3.45 -24.32
N VAL A 413 7.40 4.55 -24.80
CA VAL A 413 7.95 5.34 -25.93
C VAL A 413 8.22 6.75 -25.38
N PRO A 414 9.48 7.18 -25.32
CA PRO A 414 9.83 8.50 -24.80
C PRO A 414 9.08 9.64 -25.49
N GLY A 415 8.48 10.54 -24.70
CA GLY A 415 7.72 11.69 -25.16
C GLY A 415 6.26 11.41 -25.56
N ALA A 416 5.80 10.14 -25.50
CA ALA A 416 4.43 9.78 -25.83
C ALA A 416 3.42 10.13 -24.75
N CYS A 417 3.84 10.19 -23.49
CA CYS A 417 3.00 10.50 -22.33
C CYS A 417 3.83 11.06 -21.15
N PRO A 418 4.45 12.25 -21.28
CA PRO A 418 5.38 12.78 -20.27
C PRO A 418 4.77 12.92 -18.86
N ALA A 419 3.46 13.12 -18.76
CA ALA A 419 2.77 13.23 -17.49
C ALA A 419 2.74 11.92 -16.67
N LEU A 420 3.14 10.77 -17.24
CA LEU A 420 3.35 9.53 -16.48
C LEU A 420 4.37 9.71 -15.35
N ALA A 421 5.36 10.58 -15.52
CA ALA A 421 6.34 10.93 -14.48
C ALA A 421 5.70 11.53 -13.21
N ARG A 422 4.41 11.87 -13.23
CA ARG A 422 3.64 12.42 -12.11
C ARG A 422 2.66 11.41 -11.49
N ILE A 423 2.68 10.15 -11.97
CA ILE A 423 1.87 9.06 -11.44
C ILE A 423 2.80 8.06 -10.75
N HIS A 424 2.66 7.93 -9.44
CA HIS A 424 3.56 7.15 -8.58
C HIS A 424 2.92 5.83 -8.17
N CYS A 425 3.58 4.72 -8.44
CA CYS A 425 3.14 3.38 -8.06
C CYS A 425 3.61 3.06 -6.63
N PHE A 426 2.78 3.30 -5.63
CA PHE A 426 3.08 3.02 -4.23
C PHE A 426 2.24 1.85 -3.71
N ASN A 427 2.40 0.70 -4.35
CA ASN A 427 1.69 -0.54 -4.05
C ASN A 427 2.59 -1.77 -4.30
N HIS A 428 2.01 -2.97 -4.25
CA HIS A 428 2.77 -4.22 -4.40
C HIS A 428 3.55 -4.32 -5.72
N ALA A 429 3.05 -3.75 -6.81
CA ALA A 429 3.70 -3.81 -8.12
C ALA A 429 5.04 -3.05 -8.17
N ALA A 430 5.30 -2.14 -7.23
CA ALA A 430 6.59 -1.45 -7.12
C ALA A 430 7.74 -2.34 -6.62
N SER A 431 7.45 -3.57 -6.18
CA SER A 431 8.43 -4.40 -5.46
C SER A 431 9.66 -4.76 -6.28
N LEU A 432 9.55 -4.95 -7.59
CA LEU A 432 10.70 -5.30 -8.43
C LEU A 432 11.70 -4.14 -8.57
N THR A 433 11.22 -2.91 -8.64
CA THR A 433 12.09 -1.72 -8.70
C THR A 433 12.58 -1.28 -7.32
N HIS A 434 11.71 -1.27 -6.31
CA HIS A 434 11.96 -0.59 -5.04
C HIS A 434 12.17 -1.51 -3.83
N GLY A 435 11.99 -2.82 -3.99
CA GLY A 435 11.88 -3.74 -2.87
C GLY A 435 10.51 -3.62 -2.18
N LYS A 436 10.36 -4.24 -1.01
CA LYS A 436 9.09 -4.34 -0.31
C LYS A 436 8.83 -3.14 0.61
N VAL A 437 8.85 -1.94 0.07
CA VAL A 437 8.68 -0.69 0.83
C VAL A 437 7.30 -0.02 0.65
N ALA A 438 6.49 -0.51 -0.29
CA ALA A 438 5.21 0.11 -0.64
C ALA A 438 3.97 -0.72 -0.22
N GLY A 439 4.14 -1.82 0.49
CA GLY A 439 3.02 -2.69 0.88
C GLY A 439 3.25 -3.55 2.12
N ASP A 440 4.50 -3.68 2.56
CA ASP A 440 4.86 -4.49 3.73
C ASP A 440 4.97 -3.59 4.98
N ILE A 441 4.35 -4.01 6.10
CA ILE A 441 4.33 -3.27 7.36
C ILE A 441 5.72 -2.79 7.81
N PRO A 442 6.79 -3.63 7.77
CA PRO A 442 8.09 -3.25 8.32
C PRO A 442 8.73 -2.00 7.73
N ALA A 443 8.55 -1.77 6.42
CA ALA A 443 9.28 -0.73 5.69
C ALA A 443 8.37 0.35 5.11
N ILE A 444 7.09 0.40 5.51
CA ILE A 444 6.12 1.32 4.91
C ILE A 444 6.47 2.78 5.18
N SER A 445 6.96 3.12 6.37
CA SER A 445 7.39 4.50 6.69
C SER A 445 8.58 4.94 5.84
N ASP A 446 9.57 4.06 5.63
CA ASP A 446 10.74 4.39 4.79
C ASP A 446 10.34 4.61 3.32
N GLY A 447 9.44 3.76 2.81
CA GLY A 447 8.91 3.91 1.46
C GLY A 447 8.11 5.20 1.28
N ALA A 448 7.22 5.50 2.22
CA ALA A 448 6.39 6.70 2.20
C ALA A 448 7.22 7.99 2.33
N GLN A 449 8.24 8.00 3.19
CA GLN A 449 9.15 9.12 3.31
C GLN A 449 9.90 9.39 2.00
N ARG A 450 10.42 8.33 1.36
CA ARG A 450 11.11 8.47 0.07
C ARG A 450 10.19 9.03 -1.01
N LEU A 451 8.96 8.52 -1.09
CA LEU A 451 7.93 9.01 -2.00
C LEU A 451 7.59 10.48 -1.74
N ALA A 452 7.30 10.85 -0.50
CA ALA A 452 6.87 12.21 -0.14
C ALA A 452 7.98 13.24 -0.41
N ARG A 453 9.25 12.91 -0.10
CA ARG A 453 10.40 13.77 -0.41
C ARG A 453 10.61 13.95 -1.91
N ALA A 454 10.38 12.90 -2.69
CA ALA A 454 10.46 12.98 -4.14
C ALA A 454 9.37 13.90 -4.72
N ILE A 455 8.12 13.77 -4.26
CA ILE A 455 7.02 14.63 -4.67
C ILE A 455 7.28 16.09 -4.25
N ALA A 456 7.77 16.32 -3.03
CA ALA A 456 8.14 17.66 -2.57
C ALA A 456 9.19 18.32 -3.49
N ALA A 457 10.24 17.59 -3.84
CA ALA A 457 11.27 18.08 -4.77
C ALA A 457 10.70 18.39 -6.15
N MET A 458 9.80 17.54 -6.68
CA MET A 458 9.17 17.75 -7.98
C MET A 458 8.21 18.96 -7.97
N LEU A 459 7.48 19.18 -6.87
CA LEU A 459 6.61 20.36 -6.71
C LEU A 459 7.44 21.65 -6.64
N PHE A 460 8.54 21.65 -5.87
CA PHE A 460 9.42 22.80 -5.77
C PHE A 460 10.05 23.15 -7.12
N ASP A 461 10.59 22.16 -7.85
CA ASP A 461 11.16 22.38 -9.19
C ASP A 461 10.10 22.89 -10.19
N ALA A 462 8.89 22.36 -10.14
CA ALA A 462 7.81 22.82 -11.02
C ALA A 462 7.37 24.28 -10.76
N ASP A 463 7.53 24.77 -9.52
CA ASP A 463 7.16 26.12 -9.08
C ASP A 463 8.39 27.02 -8.86
N ARG A 464 9.58 26.65 -9.36
CA ARG A 464 10.86 27.34 -9.13
C ARG A 464 10.83 28.83 -9.46
N ASP A 465 10.13 29.23 -10.52
CA ASP A 465 10.03 30.64 -10.91
C ASP A 465 9.25 31.44 -9.85
N THR A 466 8.19 30.87 -9.29
CA THR A 466 7.41 31.48 -8.18
C THR A 466 8.26 31.58 -6.92
N HIS A 467 9.01 30.52 -6.60
CA HIS A 467 9.92 30.54 -5.44
C HIS A 467 11.07 31.51 -5.61
N TYR A 468 11.61 31.63 -6.83
CA TYR A 468 12.65 32.61 -7.12
C TYR A 468 12.11 34.04 -7.01
N ALA A 469 10.94 34.33 -7.52
CA ALA A 469 10.30 35.64 -7.35
C ALA A 469 10.05 35.97 -5.85
N ALA A 470 9.62 34.98 -5.06
CA ALA A 470 9.46 35.15 -3.61
C ALA A 470 10.78 35.40 -2.90
N LEU A 471 11.89 34.74 -3.31
CA LEU A 471 13.23 34.99 -2.80
C LEU A 471 13.66 36.45 -3.08
N GLN A 472 13.43 36.95 -4.30
CA GLN A 472 13.78 38.32 -4.67
C GLN A 472 12.91 39.37 -3.95
N ALA A 473 11.67 39.05 -3.63
CA ALA A 473 10.73 39.93 -2.95
C ALA A 473 10.90 39.97 -1.41
N PHE A 474 11.70 39.03 -0.85
CA PHE A 474 11.89 38.95 0.59
C PHE A 474 12.79 40.11 1.05
N ASP A 475 12.26 40.97 1.92
CA ASP A 475 12.88 42.24 2.34
C ASP A 475 12.94 42.41 3.88
N THR A 476 12.68 41.33 4.62
CA THR A 476 12.74 41.36 6.08
C THR A 476 14.19 41.46 6.53
N ALA A 477 14.53 42.63 7.07
CA ALA A 477 15.89 42.91 7.53
C ALA A 477 16.20 42.10 8.82
N GLU A 478 17.32 41.39 8.84
CA GLU A 478 17.88 40.76 10.05
C GLU A 478 18.71 41.74 10.88
N LEU A 479 19.27 42.79 10.24
CA LEU A 479 20.02 43.85 10.87
C LEU A 479 19.18 45.13 10.88
N ALA A 480 19.21 45.88 11.97
CA ALA A 480 18.56 47.21 12.08
C ALA A 480 19.29 48.29 11.29
N GLY A 481 20.57 48.08 10.96
CA GLY A 481 21.42 49.00 10.22
C GLY A 481 22.21 49.97 11.12
N ASP A 482 22.12 49.76 12.44
CA ASP A 482 22.83 50.55 13.45
C ASP A 482 23.89 49.74 14.22
N GLU A 483 24.03 48.45 13.92
CA GLU A 483 24.97 47.55 14.60
C GLU A 483 26.45 47.85 14.24
N TRP A 484 26.68 48.49 13.10
CA TRP A 484 28.02 48.79 12.60
C TRP A 484 28.04 50.09 11.78
N GLY A 485 28.94 51.00 12.10
CA GLY A 485 29.18 52.21 11.32
C GLY A 485 30.33 52.07 10.34
N ASP A 486 30.21 52.68 9.19
CA ASP A 486 31.31 52.77 8.23
C ASP A 486 32.41 53.66 8.80
N ALA A 487 33.62 53.11 8.97
CA ALA A 487 34.77 53.81 9.50
C ALA A 487 35.20 55.05 8.63
N ASP A 488 34.94 54.96 7.32
CA ASP A 488 35.32 56.01 6.36
C ASP A 488 34.22 57.07 6.17
N ALA A 489 32.98 56.79 6.51
CA ALA A 489 31.88 57.76 6.45
C ALA A 489 32.11 58.98 7.39
N ALA A 490 32.76 58.73 8.52
CA ALA A 490 33.15 59.83 9.48
C ALA A 490 34.30 60.66 8.99
N ALA A 491 35.12 60.22 8.04
CA ALA A 491 36.29 60.87 7.52
C ALA A 491 36.04 61.71 6.25
N GLY A 492 34.83 61.72 5.70
CA GLY A 492 34.49 62.55 4.52
C GLY A 492 35.23 62.19 3.22
N THR A 493 35.83 60.97 3.16
CA THR A 493 36.57 60.52 1.97
C THR A 493 35.85 59.32 1.37
N VAL A 494 35.08 59.60 0.33
CA VAL A 494 34.68 58.56 -0.61
C VAL A 494 35.84 58.34 -1.59
N PRO A 495 36.47 57.18 -1.67
CA PRO A 495 37.45 56.94 -2.73
C PRO A 495 36.69 56.93 -4.07
N ALA A 496 37.09 57.87 -4.98
CA ALA A 496 36.72 57.72 -6.38
C ALA A 496 37.40 56.49 -6.94
N ASP A 497 36.63 55.72 -7.70
CA ASP A 497 37.01 54.50 -8.45
C ASP A 497 37.01 53.18 -7.71
N THR A 498 35.79 52.59 -7.61
CA THR A 498 35.66 51.15 -7.66
C THR A 498 34.74 50.80 -8.87
N PRO A 499 35.19 50.04 -9.87
CA PRO A 499 34.33 49.65 -10.99
C PRO A 499 33.27 48.67 -10.48
N ALA A 500 32.04 48.88 -10.92
CA ALA A 500 30.92 47.97 -10.68
C ALA A 500 31.24 46.57 -11.23
N LEU A 501 31.13 45.57 -10.38
CA LEU A 501 31.14 44.16 -10.74
C LEU A 501 29.82 43.75 -11.41
#